data_fb561510e9f2f77d275a3a4a9b8b070a
#
_entry.id   fb561510e9f2f77d275a3a4a9b8b070a
#
_cell.length_a   1.000
_cell.length_b   1.000
_cell.length_c   1.000
_cell.angle_alpha   90.00
_cell.angle_beta   90.00
_cell.angle_gamma   90.00
#
_symmetry.space_group_name_H-M   'P 1'
#
loop_
_entity.id
_entity.type
_entity.pdbx_description
1 polymer ?
#
loop_
_entity_poly.entity_id
_entity_poly.type
_entity_poly.pdbx_seq_one_letter_code
_entity_poly.pdbx_strand_id
1 'polypeptide(L)'
;LRVNEGDDVEVTVTNNTTLSHTIHWHGMYQTNSWRSDGVPNVTQKAVEPGESFTYRFVADKVGTLWYHCHVNVPEHVGLRAMWGPFIIDPKEPIPIEKEVTKDAILMFSGWNPEVAQEYGKGGHPGEPITYFSINGKSFPTTQPLRVKKGDVLRLRLIAATLDVAFHPHGHDMLVTHKDGLPLASPYEADVIHLSPGERYDVIMRMNNPGRWIAHDHIEHHTSNNGKAPGGSVLVIEYEGIKTDDWYVWKDKAYDADFYYSESMTKGPGIHDVPEHEGTFPELRR
;
A
#
# COMPACT_ATOMS: atom_id res chain seq x y z
N LEU A 1 2.15 7.54 -8.46
CA LEU A 1 2.82 8.10 -9.64
C LEU A 1 3.18 6.98 -10.61
N ARG A 2 3.18 7.24 -11.94
CA ARG A 2 3.56 6.28 -12.98
C ARG A 2 4.19 6.99 -14.17
N VAL A 3 5.33 6.48 -14.63
CA VAL A 3 6.12 6.99 -15.76
C VAL A 3 6.68 5.82 -16.55
N ASN A 4 7.35 6.10 -17.69
CA ASN A 4 8.02 5.07 -18.47
C ASN A 4 9.54 5.09 -18.23
N GLU A 5 10.17 3.96 -18.47
CA GLU A 5 11.63 3.84 -18.46
C GLU A 5 12.29 4.88 -19.38
N GLY A 6 13.24 5.62 -18.81
CA GLY A 6 13.99 6.64 -19.51
C GLY A 6 13.31 8.00 -19.62
N ASP A 7 12.13 8.18 -19.01
CA ASP A 7 11.52 9.51 -18.93
C ASP A 7 12.37 10.45 -18.06
N ASP A 8 12.48 11.70 -18.49
CA ASP A 8 12.97 12.79 -17.65
C ASP A 8 11.88 13.20 -16.66
N VAL A 9 12.09 12.92 -15.38
CA VAL A 9 11.11 13.15 -14.32
C VAL A 9 11.43 14.46 -13.60
N GLU A 10 10.46 15.36 -13.55
CA GLU A 10 10.50 16.56 -12.74
C GLU A 10 9.30 16.61 -11.80
N VAL A 11 9.56 16.64 -10.48
CA VAL A 11 8.51 16.73 -9.46
C VAL A 11 8.82 17.90 -8.54
N THR A 12 7.94 18.91 -8.56
CA THR A 12 8.00 20.01 -7.60
C THR A 12 7.09 19.72 -6.42
N VAL A 13 7.67 19.67 -5.23
CA VAL A 13 6.95 19.51 -3.96
C VAL A 13 6.89 20.88 -3.28
N THR A 14 5.67 21.39 -3.05
CA THR A 14 5.41 22.58 -2.25
C THR A 14 4.92 22.14 -0.88
N ASN A 15 5.60 22.59 0.16
CA ASN A 15 5.25 22.25 1.53
C ASN A 15 4.18 23.20 2.10
N ASN A 16 2.93 22.80 2.01
CA ASN A 16 1.78 23.52 2.58
C ASN A 16 1.43 23.05 4.02
N THR A 17 2.31 22.29 4.65
CA THR A 17 2.11 21.79 6.03
C THR A 17 2.84 22.68 7.05
N THR A 18 2.78 22.31 8.31
CA THR A 18 3.46 23.00 9.41
C THR A 18 4.79 22.35 9.80
N LEU A 19 5.20 21.29 9.13
CA LEU A 19 6.41 20.51 9.39
C LEU A 19 7.32 20.52 8.17
N SER A 20 8.62 20.36 8.37
CA SER A 20 9.60 20.22 7.29
C SER A 20 9.47 18.85 6.62
N HIS A 21 9.66 18.77 5.32
CA HIS A 21 9.55 17.52 4.54
C HIS A 21 10.67 17.37 3.53
N THR A 22 10.90 16.13 3.10
CA THR A 22 11.60 15.76 1.86
C THR A 22 10.88 14.56 1.24
N ILE A 23 11.16 14.25 -0.02
CA ILE A 23 10.66 13.02 -0.66
C ILE A 23 11.86 12.18 -1.10
N HIS A 24 11.98 10.99 -0.52
CA HIS A 24 12.90 9.96 -0.97
C HIS A 24 12.21 9.04 -1.99
N TRP A 25 12.90 8.77 -3.08
CA TRP A 25 12.42 7.92 -4.19
C TRP A 25 12.96 6.51 -4.01
N HIS A 26 12.32 5.76 -3.15
CA HIS A 26 12.81 4.47 -2.70
C HIS A 26 12.91 3.45 -3.84
N GLY A 27 14.10 2.95 -4.05
CA GLY A 27 14.42 1.96 -5.07
C GLY A 27 14.97 2.52 -6.37
N MET A 28 14.98 3.85 -6.57
CA MET A 28 15.62 4.50 -7.71
C MET A 28 17.14 4.44 -7.60
N TYR A 29 17.83 4.36 -8.75
CA TYR A 29 19.29 4.53 -8.81
C TYR A 29 19.69 5.99 -8.80
N GLN A 30 18.89 6.85 -9.44
CA GLN A 30 19.15 8.29 -9.60
C GLN A 30 20.54 8.57 -10.17
N THR A 31 20.89 7.87 -11.22
CA THR A 31 22.17 7.99 -11.89
C THR A 31 22.46 9.45 -12.25
N ASN A 32 23.61 9.97 -11.78
CA ASN A 32 24.02 11.38 -11.91
C ASN A 32 23.10 12.44 -11.29
N SER A 33 22.12 12.04 -10.47
CA SER A 33 21.13 12.94 -9.84
C SER A 33 20.96 12.71 -8.33
N TRP A 34 22.02 12.32 -7.64
CA TRP A 34 22.00 11.99 -6.19
C TRP A 34 21.41 13.09 -5.29
N ARG A 35 21.44 14.37 -5.74
CA ARG A 35 20.81 15.48 -5.01
C ARG A 35 19.29 15.43 -5.03
N SER A 36 18.69 14.57 -5.85
CA SER A 36 17.25 14.30 -5.88
C SER A 36 16.87 13.08 -5.03
N ASP A 37 17.81 12.51 -4.26
CA ASP A 37 17.55 11.33 -3.39
C ASP A 37 16.64 11.63 -2.19
N GLY A 38 16.58 12.88 -1.74
CA GLY A 38 15.59 13.33 -0.76
C GLY A 38 15.95 13.10 0.69
N VAL A 39 17.23 12.82 1.02
CA VAL A 39 17.67 12.64 2.41
C VAL A 39 18.10 13.98 3.00
N PRO A 40 17.41 14.47 4.07
CA PRO A 40 17.72 15.78 4.65
C PRO A 40 19.12 15.80 5.27
N ASN A 41 19.84 16.92 5.07
CA ASN A 41 21.20 17.16 5.52
C ASN A 41 22.27 16.22 4.92
N VAL A 42 21.90 15.38 3.96
CA VAL A 42 22.82 14.52 3.20
C VAL A 42 22.79 14.90 1.72
N THR A 43 21.62 14.80 1.08
CA THR A 43 21.46 15.07 -0.35
C THR A 43 20.81 16.43 -0.63
N GLN A 44 20.02 16.94 0.31
CA GLN A 44 19.36 18.25 0.23
C GLN A 44 19.12 18.85 1.62
N LYS A 45 18.65 20.08 1.68
CA LYS A 45 18.01 20.65 2.88
C LYS A 45 16.56 20.17 2.95
N ALA A 46 16.01 20.10 4.16
CA ALA A 46 14.57 19.93 4.33
C ALA A 46 13.83 21.11 3.67
N VAL A 47 12.63 20.82 3.17
CA VAL A 47 11.71 21.82 2.59
C VAL A 47 10.86 22.33 3.73
N GLU A 48 11.11 23.56 4.16
CA GLU A 48 10.40 24.19 5.26
C GLU A 48 8.95 24.58 4.86
N PRO A 49 8.06 24.82 5.85
CA PRO A 49 6.70 25.31 5.57
C PRO A 49 6.69 26.53 4.65
N GLY A 50 5.92 26.46 3.57
CA GLY A 50 5.82 27.50 2.54
C GLY A 50 6.89 27.43 1.44
N GLU A 51 7.91 26.59 1.59
CA GLU A 51 8.95 26.41 0.57
C GLU A 51 8.61 25.33 -0.45
N SER A 52 9.40 25.26 -1.50
CA SER A 52 9.30 24.23 -2.53
C SER A 52 10.67 23.68 -2.89
N PHE A 53 10.70 22.40 -3.29
CA PHE A 53 11.89 21.77 -3.86
C PHE A 53 11.50 20.98 -5.11
N THR A 54 12.34 21.03 -6.14
CA THR A 54 12.11 20.30 -7.40
C THR A 54 13.13 19.17 -7.54
N TYR A 55 12.62 17.94 -7.53
CA TYR A 55 13.36 16.72 -7.82
C TYR A 55 13.47 16.55 -9.33
N ARG A 56 14.67 16.22 -9.82
CA ARG A 56 14.95 15.96 -11.24
C ARG A 56 15.82 14.72 -11.37
N PHE A 57 15.34 13.73 -12.10
CA PHE A 57 16.08 12.51 -12.39
C PHE A 57 15.52 11.81 -13.62
N VAL A 58 16.32 10.92 -14.21
CA VAL A 58 15.85 10.01 -15.24
C VAL A 58 15.22 8.78 -14.56
N ALA A 59 14.12 8.28 -15.09
CA ALA A 59 13.51 7.02 -14.66
C ALA A 59 14.37 5.83 -15.13
N ASP A 60 15.51 5.61 -14.44
CA ASP A 60 16.58 4.71 -14.83
C ASP A 60 16.49 3.29 -14.20
N LYS A 61 15.41 3.02 -13.48
CA LYS A 61 15.12 1.70 -12.89
C LYS A 61 13.64 1.37 -13.02
N VAL A 62 13.33 0.32 -13.76
CA VAL A 62 11.96 -0.14 -14.00
C VAL A 62 11.33 -0.84 -12.79
N GLY A 63 10.01 -0.96 -12.79
CA GLY A 63 9.23 -1.84 -11.94
C GLY A 63 8.47 -1.12 -10.83
N THR A 64 8.21 -1.87 -9.76
CA THR A 64 7.46 -1.40 -8.59
C THR A 64 8.38 -0.75 -7.59
N LEU A 65 8.30 0.57 -7.52
CA LEU A 65 9.02 1.43 -6.58
C LEU A 65 7.98 2.18 -5.73
N TRP A 66 8.46 3.01 -4.81
CA TRP A 66 7.61 3.88 -4.01
C TRP A 66 8.36 5.13 -3.58
N TYR A 67 7.66 6.10 -3.05
CA TYR A 67 8.27 7.31 -2.47
C TYR A 67 7.73 7.54 -1.07
N HIS A 68 8.53 8.20 -0.24
CA HIS A 68 8.12 8.55 1.12
C HIS A 68 8.89 9.76 1.66
N CYS A 69 8.34 10.38 2.69
CA CYS A 69 9.07 11.43 3.40
C CYS A 69 10.29 10.84 4.11
N HIS A 70 11.41 11.58 4.14
CA HIS A 70 12.62 11.15 4.83
C HIS A 70 13.03 12.09 5.98
N VAL A 71 12.19 13.06 6.34
CA VAL A 71 12.30 13.83 7.57
C VAL A 71 11.51 13.11 8.65
N ASN A 72 12.14 12.85 9.81
CA ASN A 72 11.48 12.17 10.94
C ASN A 72 10.61 10.98 10.49
N VAL A 73 11.25 9.99 9.91
CA VAL A 73 10.60 8.84 9.27
C VAL A 73 9.57 8.15 10.20
N PRO A 74 9.84 7.90 11.50
CA PRO A 74 8.85 7.28 12.38
C PRO A 74 7.52 8.04 12.43
N GLU A 75 7.56 9.37 12.48
CA GLU A 75 6.36 10.21 12.46
C GLU A 75 5.75 10.28 11.06
N HIS A 76 6.56 10.71 10.07
CA HIS A 76 5.99 11.09 8.78
C HIS A 76 5.56 9.88 7.95
N VAL A 77 6.34 8.81 7.96
CA VAL A 77 6.01 7.58 7.23
C VAL A 77 5.12 6.67 8.08
N GLY A 78 5.51 6.44 9.34
CA GLY A 78 4.82 5.52 10.24
C GLY A 78 3.46 6.02 10.74
N LEU A 79 3.34 7.30 11.12
CA LEU A 79 2.11 7.82 11.73
C LEU A 79 1.28 8.71 10.80
N ARG A 80 1.90 9.37 9.81
CA ARG A 80 1.22 10.32 8.91
C ARG A 80 1.03 9.80 7.50
N ALA A 81 1.46 8.56 7.21
CA ALA A 81 1.32 7.90 5.92
C ALA A 81 1.84 8.73 4.73
N MET A 82 2.94 9.44 4.91
CA MET A 82 3.53 10.25 3.84
C MET A 82 4.34 9.37 2.90
N TRP A 83 3.67 8.53 2.15
CA TRP A 83 4.21 7.60 1.17
C TRP A 83 3.23 7.37 0.02
N GLY A 84 3.73 6.81 -1.06
CA GLY A 84 2.89 6.39 -2.19
C GLY A 84 3.66 5.54 -3.20
N PRO A 85 2.95 4.81 -4.06
CA PRO A 85 3.59 3.98 -5.08
C PRO A 85 4.19 4.84 -6.20
N PHE A 86 5.32 4.39 -6.73
CA PHE A 86 5.97 4.93 -7.91
C PHE A 86 6.28 3.81 -8.89
N ILE A 87 5.58 3.77 -10.00
CA ILE A 87 5.69 2.70 -10.99
C ILE A 87 6.43 3.24 -12.21
N ILE A 88 7.42 2.48 -12.67
CA ILE A 88 8.14 2.77 -13.91
C ILE A 88 7.93 1.60 -14.86
N ASP A 89 7.17 1.83 -15.92
CA ASP A 89 6.88 0.81 -16.91
C ASP A 89 8.10 0.57 -17.80
N PRO A 90 8.49 -0.71 -18.02
CA PRO A 90 9.62 -1.03 -18.86
C PRO A 90 9.33 -0.77 -20.34
N LYS A 91 10.34 -0.34 -21.12
CA LYS A 91 10.26 -0.28 -22.58
C LYS A 91 10.08 -1.68 -23.19
N GLU A 92 10.71 -2.68 -22.60
CA GLU A 92 10.66 -4.07 -23.04
C GLU A 92 10.17 -4.95 -21.88
N PRO A 93 8.84 -5.10 -21.71
CA PRO A 93 8.29 -5.99 -20.70
C PRO A 93 8.66 -7.44 -20.97
N ILE A 94 8.94 -8.19 -19.90
CA ILE A 94 9.19 -9.64 -20.01
C ILE A 94 7.93 -10.37 -20.51
N PRO A 95 8.06 -11.60 -21.09
CA PRO A 95 6.93 -12.27 -21.75
C PRO A 95 5.67 -12.37 -20.90
N ILE A 96 5.78 -12.73 -19.63
CA ILE A 96 4.62 -12.87 -18.74
C ILE A 96 3.90 -11.55 -18.47
N GLU A 97 4.60 -10.43 -18.46
CA GLU A 97 3.98 -9.12 -18.26
C GLU A 97 3.07 -8.72 -19.43
N LYS A 98 3.35 -9.24 -20.65
CA LYS A 98 2.52 -9.00 -21.84
C LYS A 98 1.16 -9.73 -21.76
N GLU A 99 1.04 -10.72 -20.87
CA GLU A 99 -0.21 -11.45 -20.65
C GLU A 99 -1.12 -10.74 -19.62
N VAL A 100 -0.61 -9.77 -18.87
CA VAL A 100 -1.34 -9.09 -17.79
C VAL A 100 -2.55 -8.35 -18.35
N THR A 101 -3.73 -8.69 -17.86
CA THR A 101 -4.99 -8.04 -18.21
C THR A 101 -5.46 -7.07 -17.12
N LYS A 102 -4.93 -7.21 -15.90
CA LYS A 102 -5.27 -6.39 -14.75
C LYS A 102 -4.05 -6.17 -13.86
N ASP A 103 -3.87 -4.94 -13.40
CA ASP A 103 -2.76 -4.52 -12.54
C ASP A 103 -3.31 -3.84 -11.28
N ALA A 104 -2.87 -4.24 -10.11
CA ALA A 104 -3.28 -3.66 -8.85
C ALA A 104 -2.10 -3.49 -7.89
N ILE A 105 -2.13 -2.41 -7.12
CA ILE A 105 -1.09 -2.08 -6.13
C ILE A 105 -1.66 -2.31 -4.74
N LEU A 106 -0.94 -3.05 -3.90
CA LEU A 106 -1.24 -3.26 -2.50
C LEU A 106 -0.08 -2.73 -1.65
N MET A 107 -0.28 -1.59 -1.00
CA MET A 107 0.66 -1.03 -0.04
C MET A 107 0.23 -1.38 1.38
N PHE A 108 1.09 -2.06 2.12
CA PHE A 108 0.84 -2.49 3.48
C PHE A 108 1.45 -1.50 4.47
N SER A 109 0.65 -1.07 5.42
CA SER A 109 1.08 -0.16 6.47
C SER A 109 0.25 -0.36 7.73
N GLY A 110 0.77 0.12 8.85
CA GLY A 110 0.07 0.05 10.11
C GLY A 110 0.21 1.34 10.91
N TRP A 111 -0.72 1.58 11.81
CA TRP A 111 -0.73 2.71 12.71
C TRP A 111 -1.24 2.38 14.11
N ASN A 112 -0.92 3.31 14.98
CA ASN A 112 -1.61 3.44 16.26
C ASN A 112 -2.24 4.84 16.31
N PRO A 113 -3.57 4.98 16.20
CA PRO A 113 -4.25 6.28 16.19
C PRO A 113 -4.02 7.09 17.45
N GLU A 114 -3.90 6.45 18.61
CA GLU A 114 -3.67 7.12 19.89
C GLU A 114 -2.30 7.79 19.89
N VAL A 115 -1.27 7.06 19.47
CA VAL A 115 0.09 7.60 19.33
C VAL A 115 0.14 8.71 18.29
N ALA A 116 -0.55 8.55 17.15
CA ALA A 116 -0.59 9.57 16.12
C ALA A 116 -1.20 10.90 16.59
N GLN A 117 -2.20 10.86 17.49
CA GLN A 117 -2.77 12.05 18.08
C GLN A 117 -1.86 12.71 19.12
N GLU A 118 -1.14 11.91 19.88
CA GLU A 118 -0.30 12.38 20.97
C GLU A 118 1.13 12.68 20.53
N TYR A 119 1.49 12.30 19.30
CA TYR A 119 2.80 12.59 18.76
C TYR A 119 3.06 14.09 18.76
N GLY A 120 3.95 14.65 19.21
CA GLY A 120 4.13 16.10 19.46
C GLY A 120 3.63 16.56 20.82
N LYS A 121 2.91 15.67 21.56
CA LYS A 121 2.59 15.85 22.99
C LYS A 121 3.42 14.91 23.88
N GLY A 122 4.37 14.16 23.32
CA GLY A 122 5.23 13.22 24.01
C GLY A 122 4.96 11.73 23.74
N GLY A 123 4.05 11.43 22.80
CA GLY A 123 3.85 10.05 22.32
C GLY A 123 5.09 9.50 21.62
N HIS A 124 5.33 8.20 21.71
CA HIS A 124 6.54 7.54 21.18
C HIS A 124 6.24 6.74 19.91
N PRO A 125 7.03 6.90 18.85
CA PRO A 125 6.85 6.14 17.60
C PRO A 125 7.09 4.62 17.74
N GLY A 126 7.48 4.13 18.90
CA GLY A 126 7.66 2.71 19.21
C GLY A 126 6.47 2.03 19.86
N GLU A 127 5.32 2.69 19.99
CA GLU A 127 4.11 2.11 20.51
C GLU A 127 3.56 1.00 19.58
N PRO A 128 2.89 -0.02 20.12
CA PRO A 128 2.37 -1.11 19.30
C PRO A 128 1.44 -0.61 18.20
N ILE A 129 1.60 -1.15 17.00
CA ILE A 129 0.65 -0.95 15.91
C ILE A 129 -0.65 -1.66 16.28
N THR A 130 -1.78 -0.97 16.14
CA THR A 130 -3.10 -1.50 16.50
C THR A 130 -4.07 -1.60 15.33
N TYR A 131 -3.77 -0.90 14.23
CA TYR A 131 -4.52 -0.97 12.98
C TYR A 131 -3.57 -1.29 11.82
N PHE A 132 -3.93 -2.30 11.04
CA PHE A 132 -3.17 -2.77 9.87
C PHE A 132 -4.00 -2.49 8.62
N SER A 133 -3.34 -2.10 7.54
CA SER A 133 -4.06 -1.61 6.38
C SER A 133 -3.45 -2.03 5.06
N ILE A 134 -4.31 -2.10 4.04
CA ILE A 134 -3.95 -2.18 2.62
C ILE A 134 -4.41 -0.88 1.96
N ASN A 135 -3.46 -0.15 1.34
CA ASN A 135 -3.71 1.15 0.72
C ASN A 135 -4.36 2.17 1.69
N GLY A 136 -3.95 2.15 2.95
CA GLY A 136 -4.43 3.05 3.99
C GLY A 136 -5.80 2.72 4.57
N LYS A 137 -6.34 1.52 4.28
CA LYS A 137 -7.66 1.07 4.74
C LYS A 137 -7.55 -0.28 5.42
N SER A 138 -8.29 -0.44 6.52
CA SER A 138 -8.43 -1.71 7.23
C SER A 138 -9.74 -2.40 6.85
N PHE A 139 -9.71 -3.72 6.76
CA PHE A 139 -10.95 -4.48 6.53
C PHE A 139 -12.02 -4.14 7.61
N PRO A 140 -13.31 -3.98 7.24
CA PRO A 140 -13.95 -4.32 5.96
C PRO A 140 -13.95 -3.21 4.90
N THR A 141 -13.26 -2.08 5.11
CA THR A 141 -13.25 -0.94 4.18
C THR A 141 -12.17 -1.05 3.10
N THR A 142 -11.37 -2.13 3.09
CA THR A 142 -10.42 -2.42 2.01
C THR A 142 -11.14 -2.60 0.69
N GLN A 143 -10.55 -2.06 -0.39
CA GLN A 143 -11.13 -2.19 -1.71
C GLN A 143 -11.05 -3.64 -2.22
N PRO A 144 -12.17 -4.28 -2.60
CA PRO A 144 -12.12 -5.62 -3.17
C PRO A 144 -11.44 -5.61 -4.54
N LEU A 145 -10.70 -6.68 -4.81
CA LEU A 145 -10.14 -6.96 -6.14
C LEU A 145 -11.19 -7.66 -6.99
N ARG A 146 -11.85 -6.91 -7.87
CA ARG A 146 -12.83 -7.46 -8.79
C ARG A 146 -12.15 -8.01 -10.03
N VAL A 147 -12.40 -9.27 -10.34
CA VAL A 147 -11.77 -10.02 -11.41
C VAL A 147 -12.78 -10.81 -12.23
N LYS A 148 -12.39 -11.20 -13.44
CA LYS A 148 -13.12 -12.15 -14.29
C LYS A 148 -12.36 -13.47 -14.37
N LYS A 149 -13.08 -14.55 -14.61
CA LYS A 149 -12.44 -15.82 -15.00
C LYS A 149 -11.64 -15.62 -16.29
N GLY A 150 -10.37 -15.97 -16.24
CA GLY A 150 -9.42 -15.80 -17.34
C GLY A 150 -8.56 -14.54 -17.26
N ASP A 151 -8.82 -13.63 -16.31
CA ASP A 151 -7.91 -12.50 -16.06
C ASP A 151 -6.52 -13.03 -15.66
N VAL A 152 -5.50 -12.32 -16.09
CA VAL A 152 -4.13 -12.45 -15.59
C VAL A 152 -3.86 -11.22 -14.73
N LEU A 153 -3.99 -11.39 -13.44
CA LEU A 153 -3.86 -10.31 -12.46
C LEU A 153 -2.42 -10.17 -12.01
N ARG A 154 -1.84 -8.98 -12.16
CA ARG A 154 -0.59 -8.63 -11.50
C ARG A 154 -0.91 -7.88 -10.21
N LEU A 155 -0.40 -8.37 -9.09
CA LEU A 155 -0.35 -7.63 -7.84
C LEU A 155 1.05 -7.08 -7.62
N ARG A 156 1.13 -5.80 -7.31
CA ARG A 156 2.34 -5.10 -6.90
C ARG A 156 2.28 -4.91 -5.39
N LEU A 157 3.00 -5.75 -4.66
CA LEU A 157 3.04 -5.75 -3.20
C LEU A 157 4.14 -4.82 -2.72
N ILE A 158 3.82 -3.90 -1.80
CA ILE A 158 4.76 -2.93 -1.23
C ILE A 158 4.59 -2.94 0.29
N ALA A 159 5.60 -3.34 1.03
CA ALA A 159 5.62 -3.22 2.48
C ALA A 159 6.15 -1.83 2.87
N ALA A 160 5.25 -0.91 3.26
CA ALA A 160 5.64 0.46 3.59
C ALA A 160 6.21 0.58 5.01
N THR A 161 5.53 0.04 6.02
CA THR A 161 5.89 0.28 7.43
C THR A 161 5.89 -0.95 8.32
N LEU A 162 5.53 -2.12 7.81
CA LEU A 162 5.46 -3.35 8.60
C LEU A 162 5.87 -4.57 7.78
N ASP A 163 6.26 -5.64 8.49
CA ASP A 163 6.42 -6.96 7.90
C ASP A 163 5.07 -7.51 7.47
N VAL A 164 5.04 -8.24 6.38
CA VAL A 164 3.83 -8.81 5.78
C VAL A 164 4.10 -10.23 5.35
N ALA A 165 3.21 -11.16 5.65
CA ALA A 165 3.18 -12.50 5.08
C ALA A 165 1.91 -12.63 4.22
N PHE A 166 1.96 -12.13 2.98
CA PHE A 166 0.77 -12.05 2.12
C PHE A 166 0.37 -13.42 1.59
N HIS A 167 -0.91 -13.79 1.75
CA HIS A 167 -1.51 -15.06 1.34
C HIS A 167 -2.88 -14.84 0.67
N PRO A 168 -3.06 -15.18 -0.61
CA PRO A 168 -4.35 -15.24 -1.28
C PRO A 168 -4.96 -16.64 -1.15
N HIS A 169 -6.25 -16.74 -0.81
CA HIS A 169 -6.96 -18.01 -0.83
C HIS A 169 -7.33 -18.43 -2.27
N GLY A 170 -7.29 -19.72 -2.52
CA GLY A 170 -7.77 -20.34 -3.75
C GLY A 170 -6.94 -20.09 -5.01
N HIS A 171 -5.79 -19.42 -4.89
CA HIS A 171 -4.90 -19.06 -5.99
C HIS A 171 -3.44 -19.10 -5.55
N ASP A 172 -2.57 -19.57 -6.44
CA ASP A 172 -1.14 -19.47 -6.30
C ASP A 172 -0.61 -18.17 -6.92
N MET A 173 0.54 -17.71 -6.45
CA MET A 173 1.24 -16.55 -6.94
C MET A 173 2.51 -16.96 -7.69
N LEU A 174 2.64 -16.57 -8.95
CA LEU A 174 3.92 -16.61 -9.66
C LEU A 174 4.69 -15.33 -9.33
N VAL A 175 5.75 -15.43 -8.55
CA VAL A 175 6.63 -14.31 -8.21
C VAL A 175 7.53 -14.01 -9.40
N THR A 176 7.42 -12.81 -9.95
CA THR A 176 8.12 -12.41 -11.18
C THR A 176 9.18 -11.35 -10.96
N HIS A 177 9.00 -10.47 -9.95
CA HIS A 177 9.94 -9.39 -9.65
C HIS A 177 10.16 -9.27 -8.15
N LYS A 178 11.35 -8.83 -7.79
CA LYS A 178 11.70 -8.35 -6.45
C LYS A 178 12.37 -6.98 -6.55
N ASP A 179 11.93 -6.04 -5.72
CA ASP A 179 12.47 -4.68 -5.62
C ASP A 179 12.54 -3.94 -6.97
N GLY A 180 11.55 -4.20 -7.84
CA GLY A 180 11.41 -3.64 -9.17
C GLY A 180 12.15 -4.42 -10.26
N LEU A 181 13.04 -5.34 -9.92
CA LEU A 181 13.84 -6.10 -10.89
C LEU A 181 13.20 -7.46 -11.20
N PRO A 182 13.17 -7.87 -12.48
CA PRO A 182 12.69 -9.18 -12.86
C PRO A 182 13.61 -10.27 -12.28
N LEU A 183 13.01 -11.35 -11.81
CA LEU A 183 13.76 -12.52 -11.36
C LEU A 183 14.28 -13.32 -12.55
N ALA A 184 15.52 -13.77 -12.47
CA ALA A 184 16.11 -14.64 -13.48
C ALA A 184 15.33 -15.97 -13.65
N SER A 185 14.69 -16.43 -12.57
CA SER A 185 13.80 -17.60 -12.55
C SER A 185 12.59 -17.27 -11.67
N PRO A 186 11.44 -16.94 -12.24
CA PRO A 186 10.18 -16.83 -11.51
C PRO A 186 9.85 -18.14 -10.78
N TYR A 187 9.19 -18.04 -9.63
CA TYR A 187 8.80 -19.20 -8.82
C TYR A 187 7.38 -19.05 -8.29
N GLU A 188 6.71 -20.16 -8.04
CA GLU A 188 5.40 -20.19 -7.42
C GLU A 188 5.50 -20.13 -5.90
N ALA A 189 4.59 -19.41 -5.29
CA ALA A 189 4.49 -19.27 -3.84
C ALA A 189 3.02 -19.19 -3.40
N ASP A 190 2.75 -19.78 -2.25
CA ASP A 190 1.46 -19.67 -1.56
C ASP A 190 1.46 -18.49 -0.57
N VAL A 191 2.59 -18.24 0.09
CA VAL A 191 2.82 -17.11 0.99
C VAL A 191 4.09 -16.38 0.58
N ILE A 192 4.04 -15.05 0.58
CA ILE A 192 5.21 -14.20 0.32
C ILE A 192 5.45 -13.31 1.53
N HIS A 193 6.65 -13.41 2.10
CA HIS A 193 7.07 -12.52 3.17
C HIS A 193 7.78 -11.29 2.59
N LEU A 194 7.35 -10.11 3.03
CA LEU A 194 7.96 -8.81 2.72
C LEU A 194 8.40 -8.12 4.01
N SER A 195 9.64 -7.68 4.08
CA SER A 195 10.10 -6.75 5.11
C SER A 195 9.82 -5.30 4.71
N PRO A 196 9.76 -4.35 5.66
CA PRO A 196 9.57 -2.93 5.36
C PRO A 196 10.55 -2.43 4.29
N GLY A 197 10.02 -1.78 3.26
CA GLY A 197 10.76 -1.31 2.09
C GLY A 197 10.83 -2.29 0.93
N GLU A 198 10.57 -3.58 1.12
CA GLU A 198 10.56 -4.57 0.03
C GLU A 198 9.32 -4.46 -0.86
N ARG A 199 9.50 -4.84 -2.13
CA ARG A 199 8.44 -4.91 -3.13
C ARG A 199 8.55 -6.22 -3.90
N TYR A 200 7.38 -6.81 -4.19
CA TYR A 200 7.26 -7.98 -5.07
C TYR A 200 6.16 -7.76 -6.10
N ASP A 201 6.41 -8.15 -7.33
CA ASP A 201 5.33 -8.29 -8.31
C ASP A 201 5.02 -9.78 -8.48
N VAL A 202 3.74 -10.10 -8.38
CA VAL A 202 3.23 -11.45 -8.54
C VAL A 202 2.15 -11.50 -9.61
N ILE A 203 2.11 -12.59 -10.35
CA ILE A 203 1.07 -12.88 -11.34
C ILE A 203 0.16 -13.98 -10.79
N MET A 204 -1.13 -13.73 -10.82
CA MET A 204 -2.16 -14.69 -10.44
C MET A 204 -3.07 -14.96 -11.66
N ARG A 205 -3.27 -16.22 -11.99
CA ARG A 205 -4.23 -16.60 -13.04
C ARG A 205 -5.60 -16.80 -12.43
N MET A 206 -6.54 -15.96 -12.79
CA MET A 206 -7.90 -15.96 -12.24
C MET A 206 -8.74 -17.08 -12.87
N ASN A 207 -8.53 -18.31 -12.42
CA ASN A 207 -9.14 -19.52 -12.96
C ASN A 207 -10.08 -20.25 -11.99
N ASN A 208 -10.21 -19.77 -10.76
CA ASN A 208 -11.02 -20.37 -9.69
C ASN A 208 -12.17 -19.42 -9.25
N PRO A 209 -13.28 -19.36 -10.01
CA PRO A 209 -14.38 -18.44 -9.72
C PRO A 209 -14.97 -18.63 -8.33
N GLY A 210 -15.14 -17.51 -7.62
CA GLY A 210 -15.67 -17.52 -6.27
C GLY A 210 -15.50 -16.16 -5.61
N ARG A 211 -15.63 -16.17 -4.29
CA ARG A 211 -15.29 -15.07 -3.42
C ARG A 211 -14.21 -15.56 -2.46
N TRP A 212 -13.05 -14.97 -2.54
CA TRP A 212 -11.86 -15.40 -1.81
C TRP A 212 -11.33 -14.26 -0.96
N ILE A 213 -10.70 -14.56 0.16
CA ILE A 213 -9.93 -13.54 0.88
C ILE A 213 -8.46 -13.61 0.45
N ALA A 214 -7.80 -12.46 0.54
CA ALA A 214 -6.35 -12.37 0.57
C ALA A 214 -5.96 -11.52 1.78
N HIS A 215 -4.97 -11.95 2.54
CA HIS A 215 -4.68 -11.33 3.81
C HIS A 215 -3.20 -11.48 4.20
N ASP A 216 -2.80 -10.69 5.18
CA ASP A 216 -1.55 -10.90 5.90
C ASP A 216 -1.72 -12.10 6.83
N HIS A 217 -0.82 -13.07 6.77
CA HIS A 217 -0.86 -14.29 7.59
C HIS A 217 -0.17 -14.12 8.96
N ILE A 218 0.33 -12.92 9.26
CA ILE A 218 0.71 -12.55 10.63
C ILE A 218 -0.60 -12.28 11.39
N GLU A 219 -0.96 -13.13 12.30
CA GLU A 219 -2.32 -13.28 12.87
C GLU A 219 -2.94 -11.96 13.35
N HIS A 220 -2.22 -11.19 14.16
CA HIS A 220 -2.74 -9.95 14.72
C HIS A 220 -2.90 -8.84 13.67
N HIS A 221 -2.28 -8.96 12.48
CA HIS A 221 -2.47 -8.04 11.36
C HIS A 221 -3.85 -8.18 10.69
N THR A 222 -4.64 -9.18 11.07
CA THR A 222 -6.03 -9.35 10.61
C THR A 222 -7.06 -8.82 11.62
N SER A 223 -6.65 -7.86 12.43
CA SER A 223 -7.51 -7.24 13.44
C SER A 223 -7.48 -5.70 13.38
N ASN A 224 -8.49 -5.07 13.94
CA ASN A 224 -8.57 -3.64 14.21
C ASN A 224 -8.59 -3.44 15.72
N ASN A 225 -7.54 -2.86 16.28
CA ASN A 225 -7.40 -2.69 17.73
C ASN A 225 -7.72 -3.97 18.51
N GLY A 226 -7.15 -5.10 18.07
CA GLY A 226 -7.34 -6.43 18.66
C GLY A 226 -8.68 -7.09 18.37
N LYS A 227 -9.58 -6.49 17.60
CA LYS A 227 -10.86 -7.08 17.19
C LYS A 227 -10.76 -7.65 15.77
N ALA A 228 -10.98 -8.93 15.61
CA ALA A 228 -11.04 -9.63 14.32
C ALA A 228 -12.51 -9.86 13.88
N PRO A 229 -12.80 -9.95 12.56
CA PRO A 229 -11.89 -9.71 11.45
C PRO A 229 -11.65 -8.21 11.22
N GLY A 230 -10.45 -7.87 10.74
CA GLY A 230 -10.03 -6.49 10.50
C GLY A 230 -8.72 -6.43 9.72
N GLY A 231 -8.03 -5.31 9.79
CA GLY A 231 -6.65 -5.18 9.35
C GLY A 231 -6.38 -5.38 7.87
N SER A 232 -5.23 -5.99 7.60
CA SER A 232 -4.72 -6.24 6.25
C SER A 232 -5.40 -7.44 5.57
N VAL A 233 -6.71 -7.33 5.38
CA VAL A 233 -7.56 -8.31 4.68
C VAL A 233 -8.28 -7.63 3.53
N LEU A 234 -8.40 -8.29 2.38
CA LEU A 234 -9.24 -7.86 1.27
C LEU A 234 -9.99 -9.05 0.65
N VAL A 235 -11.00 -8.75 -0.17
CA VAL A 235 -11.76 -9.77 -0.89
C VAL A 235 -11.35 -9.78 -2.36
N ILE A 236 -11.07 -10.97 -2.91
CA ILE A 236 -10.99 -11.21 -4.35
C ILE A 236 -12.38 -11.66 -4.79
N GLU A 237 -13.04 -10.88 -5.64
CA GLU A 237 -14.42 -11.10 -6.02
C GLU A 237 -14.53 -11.30 -7.55
N TYR A 238 -14.96 -12.50 -7.94
CA TYR A 238 -15.22 -12.78 -9.35
C TYR A 238 -16.55 -12.19 -9.80
N GLU A 239 -16.58 -11.60 -10.99
CA GLU A 239 -17.80 -11.10 -11.59
C GLU A 239 -18.84 -12.24 -11.81
N GLY A 240 -20.10 -11.92 -11.57
CA GLY A 240 -21.20 -12.86 -11.76
C GLY A 240 -21.45 -13.84 -10.60
N ILE A 241 -20.64 -13.82 -9.54
CA ILE A 241 -20.90 -14.60 -8.34
C ILE A 241 -22.06 -13.99 -7.57
N LYS A 242 -23.09 -14.79 -7.30
CA LYS A 242 -24.24 -14.35 -6.49
C LYS A 242 -23.81 -14.10 -5.05
N THR A 243 -24.35 -13.04 -4.49
CA THR A 243 -24.16 -12.73 -3.08
C THR A 243 -25.20 -13.51 -2.27
N ASP A 244 -24.76 -14.34 -1.37
CA ASP A 244 -25.63 -15.07 -0.44
C ASP A 244 -26.04 -14.16 0.74
N ASP A 245 -27.18 -14.46 1.36
CA ASP A 245 -27.70 -13.67 2.48
C ASP A 245 -26.79 -13.68 3.72
N TRP A 246 -26.01 -14.74 3.86
CA TRP A 246 -25.03 -14.87 4.96
C TRP A 246 -23.74 -14.04 4.73
N TYR A 247 -23.54 -13.45 3.53
CA TYR A 247 -22.38 -12.60 3.26
C TYR A 247 -22.59 -11.20 3.87
N VAL A 248 -22.25 -11.08 5.13
CA VAL A 248 -22.51 -9.89 5.96
C VAL A 248 -21.68 -8.66 5.58
N TRP A 249 -20.64 -8.84 4.76
CA TRP A 249 -19.72 -7.75 4.35
C TRP A 249 -20.13 -7.04 3.07
N LYS A 250 -21.18 -7.50 2.38
CA LYS A 250 -21.66 -6.93 1.10
C LYS A 250 -21.96 -5.44 1.17
N ASP A 251 -22.49 -4.99 2.31
CA ASP A 251 -22.91 -3.60 2.53
C ASP A 251 -21.85 -2.79 3.31
N LYS A 252 -20.71 -3.41 3.63
CA LYS A 252 -19.60 -2.77 4.36
C LYS A 252 -18.34 -2.67 3.52
N ALA A 253 -18.44 -3.04 2.24
CA ALA A 253 -17.38 -2.83 1.28
C ALA A 253 -17.06 -1.33 1.14
N TYR A 254 -15.82 -1.08 0.77
CA TYR A 254 -15.32 0.27 0.52
C TYR A 254 -16.33 1.16 -0.22
N ASP A 255 -16.75 2.22 0.43
CA ASP A 255 -17.51 3.32 -0.16
C ASP A 255 -16.56 4.47 -0.49
N ALA A 256 -16.29 4.64 -1.79
CA ALA A 256 -15.36 5.68 -2.27
C ALA A 256 -15.90 7.07 -1.97
N ASP A 257 -17.22 7.30 -2.12
CA ASP A 257 -17.85 8.61 -1.94
C ASP A 257 -17.76 9.03 -0.47
N PHE A 258 -18.02 8.10 0.46
CA PHE A 258 -17.82 8.36 1.89
C PHE A 258 -16.35 8.62 2.21
N TYR A 259 -15.45 7.79 1.70
CA TYR A 259 -14.02 7.84 2.05
C TYR A 259 -13.33 9.11 1.54
N TYR A 260 -13.75 9.64 0.41
CA TYR A 260 -13.25 10.90 -0.15
C TYR A 260 -14.16 12.10 0.13
N SER A 261 -15.18 11.92 0.96
CA SER A 261 -16.06 13.02 1.37
C SER A 261 -15.29 14.06 2.20
N GLU A 262 -15.78 15.30 2.18
CA GLU A 262 -15.20 16.39 2.97
C GLU A 262 -15.19 16.09 4.49
N SER A 263 -16.11 15.25 4.97
CA SER A 263 -16.16 14.83 6.37
C SER A 263 -14.91 14.03 6.79
N MET A 264 -14.34 13.22 5.88
CA MET A 264 -13.09 12.51 6.13
C MET A 264 -11.86 13.41 6.05
N THR A 265 -11.90 14.43 5.20
CA THR A 265 -10.76 15.35 5.02
C THR A 265 -10.73 16.50 6.02
N LYS A 266 -11.87 16.80 6.66
CA LYS A 266 -12.01 17.91 7.61
C LYS A 266 -12.26 17.45 9.06
N GLY A 267 -12.48 16.18 9.29
CA GLY A 267 -12.70 15.62 10.63
C GLY A 267 -11.44 15.66 11.49
N PRO A 268 -11.56 15.55 12.83
CA PRO A 268 -10.44 15.57 13.75
C PRO A 268 -9.50 14.35 13.63
N GLY A 269 -9.62 13.57 12.58
CA GLY A 269 -8.77 12.43 12.27
C GLY A 269 -9.49 11.09 12.36
N ILE A 270 -8.70 10.03 12.44
CA ILE A 270 -9.11 8.61 12.41
C ILE A 270 -10.23 8.23 13.42
N HIS A 271 -10.47 9.06 14.42
CA HIS A 271 -11.52 8.82 15.43
C HIS A 271 -12.95 9.09 14.97
N ASP A 272 -13.12 9.78 13.83
CA ASP A 272 -14.45 9.96 13.22
C ASP A 272 -14.80 8.87 12.18
N VAL A 273 -13.88 7.95 11.91
CA VAL A 273 -14.32 6.67 11.38
C VAL A 273 -15.23 6.08 12.45
N PRO A 274 -16.54 5.90 12.19
CA PRO A 274 -17.43 5.36 13.19
C PRO A 274 -16.74 4.14 13.77
N GLU A 275 -16.48 4.15 15.08
CA GLU A 275 -16.13 2.91 15.75
C GLU A 275 -17.13 1.93 15.22
N HIS A 276 -16.67 0.86 14.59
CA HIS A 276 -17.56 -0.22 14.27
C HIS A 276 -17.98 -0.80 15.63
N GLU A 277 -18.89 -0.03 16.32
CA GLU A 277 -19.46 -0.43 17.57
C GLU A 277 -20.00 -1.82 17.35
N GLY A 278 -19.21 -2.82 17.76
CA GLY A 278 -19.66 -4.15 18.09
C GLY A 278 -20.58 -4.88 17.12
N THR A 279 -20.77 -4.34 15.91
CA THR A 279 -21.68 -4.91 14.94
C THR A 279 -20.99 -5.84 13.94
N PHE A 280 -19.94 -6.51 14.40
CA PHE A 280 -19.72 -7.83 13.85
C PHE A 280 -20.88 -8.68 14.38
N PRO A 281 -21.84 -9.12 13.55
CA PRO A 281 -22.83 -10.08 14.03
C PRO A 281 -22.01 -11.21 14.63
N GLU A 282 -22.24 -11.49 15.92
CA GLU A 282 -21.67 -12.68 16.52
C GLU A 282 -21.92 -13.80 15.52
N LEU A 283 -20.86 -14.44 15.07
CA LEU A 283 -20.97 -15.67 14.28
C LEU A 283 -21.67 -16.66 15.21
N ARG A 284 -22.99 -16.63 15.23
CA ARG A 284 -23.77 -17.66 15.90
C ARG A 284 -23.45 -18.95 15.19
N ARG A 285 -22.78 -19.80 15.94
CA ARG A 285 -22.46 -21.18 15.54
C ARG A 285 -23.71 -21.94 15.13
#